data_13de885384e939de56192f469bdbb9f7
#
_entry.id   13de885384e939de56192f469bdbb9f7
#
_cell.length_a   1.000
_cell.length_b   1.000
_cell.length_c   1.000
_cell.angle_alpha   90.00
_cell.angle_beta   90.00
_cell.angle_gamma   90.00
#
_symmetry.space_group_name_H-M   'P 1'
#
loop_
_entity.id
_entity.type
_entity.pdbx_description
1 polymer ?
#
loop_
_entity_poly.entity_id
_entity_poly.type
_entity_poly.pdbx_seq_one_letter_code
_entity_poly.pdbx_strand_id
1 'polypeptide(L)'
;STQSRSSAASDVYKRQRLLALFASEILKKHSGAVICYDVKCTRLLEPWIRQRGGQPLLSRTGHSHIKAAMKKNKALLAGEMSGHLFFADRWPGFDDGIYAGARLLSILSRTEDASKTLERLPKAFSTPELTIALSYEGEGHALIKRLQQTAKFNQAQQVVTIDGLRVEYTDGFALIRASNTVPALVLRFEGDNRCSLQQIQKDFIKTVSPLLSEPLLNQLRVLIESCSKKLKNT
;
A
#
# COMPACT_ATOMS: atom_id res chain seq x y z
N SER A 1 -4.74 4.66 29.10
CA SER A 1 -4.09 3.44 28.58
C SER A 1 -3.31 3.82 27.34
N THR A 2 -2.01 3.87 27.47
CA THR A 2 -1.05 4.11 26.39
C THR A 2 -0.94 2.86 25.52
N GLN A 3 -1.87 2.69 24.58
CA GLN A 3 -1.65 1.78 23.49
C GLN A 3 -0.53 2.36 22.62
N SER A 4 0.62 1.71 22.59
CA SER A 4 1.79 2.22 21.91
C SER A 4 1.52 2.44 20.43
N ARG A 5 1.83 3.62 19.90
CA ARG A 5 1.75 3.95 18.47
C ARG A 5 2.60 3.01 17.57
N SER A 6 3.47 2.21 18.17
CA SER A 6 4.24 1.14 17.53
C SER A 6 3.35 -0.03 17.08
N SER A 7 2.26 -0.34 17.81
CA SER A 7 1.34 -1.42 17.43
C SER A 7 0.57 -1.09 16.15
N ALA A 8 0.15 0.18 15.97
CA ALA A 8 -0.65 0.58 14.81
C ALA A 8 0.09 0.40 13.47
N ALA A 9 1.38 0.73 13.39
CA ALA A 9 2.17 0.56 12.17
C ALA A 9 2.38 -0.93 11.83
N SER A 10 2.65 -1.77 12.85
CA SER A 10 2.78 -3.23 12.67
C SER A 10 1.45 -3.87 12.31
N ASP A 11 0.32 -3.33 12.80
CA ASP A 11 -1.01 -3.87 12.51
C ASP A 11 -1.46 -3.56 11.09
N VAL A 12 -1.18 -2.37 10.56
CA VAL A 12 -1.44 -2.02 9.15
C VAL A 12 -0.65 -2.95 8.22
N TYR A 13 0.62 -3.21 8.52
CA TYR A 13 1.44 -4.13 7.75
C TYR A 13 0.90 -5.57 7.78
N LYS A 14 0.43 -6.03 8.93
CA LYS A 14 -0.19 -7.35 9.08
C LYS A 14 -1.47 -7.49 8.25
N ARG A 15 -2.29 -6.42 8.16
CA ARG A 15 -3.56 -6.42 7.40
C ARG A 15 -3.35 -6.64 5.90
N GLN A 16 -2.34 -6.03 5.28
CA GLN A 16 -2.02 -6.24 3.87
C GLN A 16 -1.62 -7.68 3.54
N ARG A 17 -0.97 -8.36 4.48
CA ARG A 17 -0.59 -9.77 4.35
C ARG A 17 -1.83 -10.68 4.28
N LEU A 18 -2.94 -10.29 4.92
CA LEU A 18 -4.20 -11.03 4.82
C LEU A 18 -4.75 -11.02 3.39
N LEU A 19 -4.60 -9.91 2.66
CA LEU A 19 -4.99 -9.87 1.25
C LEU A 19 -4.22 -10.91 0.42
N ALA A 20 -2.93 -11.09 0.67
CA ALA A 20 -2.12 -12.13 0.01
C ALA A 20 -2.61 -13.55 0.36
N LEU A 21 -3.02 -13.79 1.62
CA LEU A 21 -3.59 -15.06 2.05
C LEU A 21 -4.91 -15.35 1.34
N PHE A 22 -5.84 -14.39 1.34
CA PHE A 22 -7.14 -14.52 0.68
C PHE A 22 -7.01 -14.69 -0.83
N ALA A 23 -6.09 -13.95 -1.47
CA ALA A 23 -5.78 -14.11 -2.88
C ALA A 23 -5.33 -15.55 -3.18
N SER A 24 -4.44 -16.10 -2.34
CA SER A 24 -3.98 -17.49 -2.49
C SER A 24 -5.14 -18.50 -2.42
N GLU A 25 -6.08 -18.33 -1.51
CA GLU A 25 -7.22 -19.23 -1.37
C GLU A 25 -8.22 -19.13 -2.53
N ILE A 26 -8.47 -17.92 -3.01
CA ILE A 26 -9.37 -17.71 -4.15
C ILE A 26 -8.75 -18.28 -5.43
N LEU A 27 -7.45 -18.03 -5.65
CA LEU A 27 -6.74 -18.47 -6.85
C LEU A 27 -6.60 -20.00 -6.96
N LYS A 28 -6.63 -20.74 -5.84
CA LYS A 28 -6.71 -22.22 -5.88
C LYS A 28 -7.96 -22.72 -6.60
N LYS A 29 -9.07 -21.98 -6.53
CA LYS A 29 -10.37 -22.36 -7.11
C LYS A 29 -10.70 -21.62 -8.40
N HIS A 30 -10.13 -20.45 -8.57
CA HIS A 30 -10.43 -19.51 -9.66
C HIS A 30 -9.12 -19.05 -10.31
N SER A 31 -8.43 -19.97 -11.00
CA SER A 31 -7.22 -19.63 -11.76
C SER A 31 -7.54 -18.54 -12.79
N GLY A 32 -6.63 -17.58 -12.95
CA GLY A 32 -6.82 -16.42 -13.82
C GLY A 32 -7.65 -15.29 -13.20
N ALA A 33 -8.17 -15.45 -11.97
CA ALA A 33 -8.98 -14.40 -11.35
C ALA A 33 -8.20 -13.09 -11.14
N VAL A 34 -8.91 -11.98 -11.33
CA VAL A 34 -8.38 -10.64 -11.05
C VAL A 34 -8.45 -10.37 -9.54
N ILE A 35 -7.33 -9.93 -8.98
CA ILE A 35 -7.19 -9.47 -7.59
C ILE A 35 -6.83 -7.99 -7.61
N CYS A 36 -7.72 -7.15 -7.10
CA CYS A 36 -7.56 -5.70 -7.08
C CYS A 36 -6.94 -5.23 -5.76
N TYR A 37 -6.08 -4.21 -5.79
CA TYR A 37 -5.51 -3.59 -4.59
C TYR A 37 -5.15 -2.12 -4.83
N ASP A 38 -5.12 -1.32 -3.76
CA ASP A 38 -4.85 0.11 -3.89
C ASP A 38 -3.35 0.42 -4.04
N VAL A 39 -3.07 1.63 -4.53
CA VAL A 39 -1.68 2.11 -4.76
C VAL A 39 -0.82 2.15 -3.51
N LYS A 40 -1.40 2.09 -2.32
CA LYS A 40 -0.67 2.09 -1.05
C LYS A 40 -0.21 0.70 -0.65
N CYS A 41 -0.76 -0.35 -1.26
CA CYS A 41 -0.42 -1.74 -0.95
C CYS A 41 1.03 -2.07 -1.31
N THR A 42 1.56 -3.09 -0.62
CA THR A 42 2.91 -3.61 -0.85
C THR A 42 3.11 -4.06 -2.29
N ARG A 43 4.28 -3.77 -2.87
CA ARG A 43 4.66 -4.26 -4.20
C ARG A 43 4.73 -5.78 -4.29
N LEU A 44 4.88 -6.46 -3.16
CA LEU A 44 4.97 -7.91 -3.10
C LEU A 44 3.66 -8.63 -3.46
N LEU A 45 2.53 -7.92 -3.50
CA LEU A 45 1.24 -8.50 -3.93
C LEU A 45 1.23 -8.87 -5.41
N GLU A 46 1.84 -8.07 -6.27
CA GLU A 46 1.86 -8.36 -7.70
C GLU A 46 2.53 -9.70 -8.02
N PRO A 47 3.81 -9.93 -7.68
CA PRO A 47 4.46 -11.22 -7.93
C PRO A 47 3.76 -12.37 -7.19
N TRP A 48 3.25 -12.13 -5.98
CA TRP A 48 2.51 -13.12 -5.21
C TRP A 48 1.26 -13.63 -5.92
N ILE A 49 0.48 -12.73 -6.52
CA ILE A 49 -0.74 -13.04 -7.28
C ILE A 49 -0.37 -13.74 -8.58
N ARG A 50 0.61 -13.23 -9.33
CA ARG A 50 1.05 -13.81 -10.61
C ARG A 50 1.57 -15.24 -10.46
N GLN A 51 2.40 -15.49 -9.45
CA GLN A 51 2.93 -16.83 -9.15
C GLN A 51 1.84 -17.86 -8.83
N ARG A 52 0.64 -17.40 -8.43
CA ARG A 52 -0.53 -18.25 -8.15
C ARG A 52 -1.54 -18.29 -9.29
N GLY A 53 -1.14 -17.83 -10.48
CA GLY A 53 -1.97 -17.84 -11.68
C GLY A 53 -3.06 -16.78 -11.70
N GLY A 54 -2.98 -15.73 -10.87
CA GLY A 54 -3.93 -14.63 -10.85
C GLY A 54 -3.47 -13.41 -11.65
N GLN A 55 -4.38 -12.46 -11.83
CA GLN A 55 -4.14 -11.20 -12.51
C GLN A 55 -4.17 -10.05 -11.49
N PRO A 56 -3.01 -9.43 -11.15
CA PRO A 56 -2.98 -8.27 -10.26
C PRO A 56 -3.53 -7.04 -10.95
N LEU A 57 -4.36 -6.27 -10.23
CA LEU A 57 -4.94 -5.02 -10.70
C LEU A 57 -4.71 -3.91 -9.67
N LEU A 58 -3.85 -2.97 -10.00
CA LEU A 58 -3.61 -1.78 -9.17
C LEU A 58 -4.74 -0.76 -9.39
N SER A 59 -5.25 -0.18 -8.29
CA SER A 59 -6.38 0.75 -8.31
C SER A 59 -6.08 2.01 -7.49
N ARG A 60 -6.89 3.04 -7.71
CA ARG A 60 -6.96 4.21 -6.82
C ARG A 60 -7.46 3.80 -5.44
N THR A 61 -6.98 4.51 -4.41
CA THR A 61 -7.47 4.35 -3.02
C THR A 61 -8.89 4.89 -2.88
N GLY A 62 -9.71 4.18 -2.13
CA GLY A 62 -11.08 4.56 -1.75
C GLY A 62 -12.13 3.56 -2.23
N HIS A 63 -13.11 3.30 -1.36
CA HIS A 63 -14.15 2.27 -1.56
C HIS A 63 -14.87 2.38 -2.91
N SER A 64 -15.21 3.61 -3.35
CA SER A 64 -15.88 3.85 -4.62
C SER A 64 -15.01 3.44 -5.81
N HIS A 65 -13.73 3.78 -5.77
CA HIS A 65 -12.77 3.43 -6.83
C HIS A 65 -12.50 1.93 -6.88
N ILE A 66 -12.29 1.31 -5.71
CA ILE A 66 -12.08 -0.14 -5.59
C ILE A 66 -13.30 -0.90 -6.12
N LYS A 67 -14.52 -0.55 -5.69
CA LYS A 67 -15.74 -1.21 -6.17
C LYS A 67 -15.96 -1.04 -7.67
N ALA A 68 -15.69 0.16 -8.21
CA ALA A 68 -15.78 0.41 -9.64
C ALA A 68 -14.76 -0.42 -10.43
N ALA A 69 -13.50 -0.51 -9.95
CA ALA A 69 -12.46 -1.33 -10.54
C ALA A 69 -12.81 -2.82 -10.49
N MET A 70 -13.33 -3.32 -9.36
CA MET A 70 -13.80 -4.70 -9.22
C MET A 70 -14.90 -5.03 -10.22
N LYS A 71 -15.92 -4.19 -10.30
CA LYS A 71 -17.06 -4.41 -11.23
C LYS A 71 -16.59 -4.40 -12.67
N LYS A 72 -15.80 -3.40 -13.07
CA LYS A 72 -15.29 -3.27 -14.44
C LYS A 72 -14.45 -4.46 -14.89
N ASN A 73 -13.61 -4.99 -14.00
CA ASN A 73 -12.63 -6.04 -14.32
C ASN A 73 -13.05 -7.41 -13.80
N LYS A 74 -14.28 -7.56 -13.27
CA LYS A 74 -14.80 -8.81 -12.68
C LYS A 74 -13.87 -9.40 -11.64
N ALA A 75 -13.24 -8.53 -10.81
CA ALA A 75 -12.31 -8.95 -9.79
C ALA A 75 -13.04 -9.69 -8.66
N LEU A 76 -12.52 -10.84 -8.25
CA LEU A 76 -13.11 -11.69 -7.20
C LEU A 76 -12.71 -11.28 -5.79
N LEU A 77 -11.64 -10.50 -5.66
CA LEU A 77 -11.16 -9.98 -4.38
C LEU A 77 -10.57 -8.60 -4.61
N ALA A 78 -10.80 -7.71 -3.67
CA ALA A 78 -10.02 -6.49 -3.57
C ALA A 78 -9.64 -6.19 -2.13
N GLY A 79 -8.59 -5.35 -1.96
CA GLY A 79 -8.19 -4.89 -0.65
C GLY A 79 -7.48 -3.55 -0.69
N GLU A 80 -7.55 -2.85 0.43
CA GLU A 80 -6.82 -1.61 0.67
C GLU A 80 -5.74 -1.81 1.74
N MET A 81 -4.73 -0.96 1.70
CA MET A 81 -3.68 -0.97 2.73
C MET A 81 -4.26 -0.79 4.13
N SER A 82 -5.33 -0.02 4.28
CA SER A 82 -6.06 0.21 5.53
C SER A 82 -6.65 -1.06 6.15
N GLY A 83 -6.79 -2.13 5.36
CA GLY A 83 -7.33 -3.42 5.80
C GLY A 83 -8.79 -3.65 5.39
N HIS A 84 -9.40 -2.75 4.62
CA HIS A 84 -10.69 -3.00 3.99
C HIS A 84 -10.56 -4.11 2.95
N LEU A 85 -11.50 -5.06 2.96
CA LEU A 85 -11.47 -6.26 2.12
C LEU A 85 -12.84 -6.46 1.46
N PHE A 86 -12.82 -6.67 0.17
CA PHE A 86 -14.01 -6.78 -0.68
C PHE A 86 -13.99 -8.13 -1.39
N PHE A 87 -14.89 -9.02 -1.06
CA PHE A 87 -14.99 -10.36 -1.65
C PHE A 87 -16.14 -10.42 -2.64
N ALA A 88 -15.89 -10.91 -3.85
CA ALA A 88 -16.90 -11.12 -4.89
C ALA A 88 -16.92 -12.57 -5.41
N ASP A 89 -16.14 -13.49 -4.85
CA ASP A 89 -16.18 -14.90 -5.18
C ASP A 89 -17.42 -15.62 -4.60
N ARG A 90 -17.84 -15.22 -3.39
CA ARG A 90 -18.99 -15.79 -2.65
C ARG A 90 -19.70 -14.74 -1.78
N TRP A 91 -19.50 -13.47 -2.08
CA TRP A 91 -20.06 -12.33 -1.36
C TRP A 91 -20.33 -11.19 -2.33
N PRO A 92 -21.23 -10.24 -2.05
CA PRO A 92 -21.62 -9.19 -3.02
C PRO A 92 -20.60 -8.13 -3.39
N GLY A 93 -19.35 -8.22 -2.93
CA GLY A 93 -18.28 -7.28 -3.32
C GLY A 93 -18.26 -5.97 -2.54
N PHE A 94 -18.78 -5.93 -1.32
CA PHE A 94 -18.64 -4.79 -0.41
C PHE A 94 -17.69 -5.10 0.74
N ASP A 95 -17.24 -4.06 1.43
CA ASP A 95 -16.37 -4.17 2.60
C ASP A 95 -17.15 -4.76 3.78
N ASP A 96 -16.67 -5.88 4.31
CA ASP A 96 -17.29 -6.58 5.43
C ASP A 96 -16.22 -7.25 6.30
N GLY A 97 -15.92 -6.63 7.43
CA GLY A 97 -14.93 -7.14 8.38
C GLY A 97 -15.35 -8.43 9.07
N ILE A 98 -16.65 -8.65 9.29
CA ILE A 98 -17.16 -9.88 9.92
C ILE A 98 -16.99 -11.03 8.93
N TYR A 99 -17.39 -10.84 7.67
CA TYR A 99 -17.19 -11.84 6.63
C TYR A 99 -15.71 -12.15 6.41
N ALA A 100 -14.85 -11.12 6.34
CA ALA A 100 -13.41 -11.32 6.24
C ALA A 100 -12.83 -12.13 7.41
N GLY A 101 -13.30 -11.87 8.64
CA GLY A 101 -12.94 -12.64 9.82
C GLY A 101 -13.37 -14.11 9.72
N ALA A 102 -14.61 -14.38 9.31
CA ALA A 102 -15.12 -15.72 9.10
C ALA A 102 -14.32 -16.47 8.01
N ARG A 103 -13.95 -15.77 6.91
CA ARG A 103 -13.08 -16.32 5.86
C ARG A 103 -11.69 -16.67 6.40
N LEU A 104 -11.10 -15.82 7.23
CA LEU A 104 -9.80 -16.08 7.86
C LEU A 104 -9.87 -17.33 8.76
N LEU A 105 -10.85 -17.40 9.63
CA LEU A 105 -11.05 -18.57 10.50
C LEU A 105 -11.24 -19.84 9.69
N SER A 106 -12.04 -19.80 8.61
CA SER A 106 -12.23 -20.93 7.70
C SER A 106 -10.93 -21.38 7.01
N ILE A 107 -9.98 -20.50 6.77
CA ILE A 107 -8.67 -20.85 6.23
C ILE A 107 -7.82 -21.51 7.33
N LEU A 108 -7.71 -20.85 8.47
CA LEU A 108 -6.85 -21.29 9.57
C LEU A 108 -7.31 -22.61 10.19
N SER A 109 -8.62 -22.88 10.23
CA SER A 109 -9.16 -24.17 10.74
C SER A 109 -8.77 -25.40 9.89
N ARG A 110 -8.30 -25.17 8.66
CA ARG A 110 -7.85 -26.24 7.75
C ARG A 110 -6.33 -26.35 7.67
N THR A 111 -5.61 -25.56 8.45
CA THR A 111 -4.15 -25.58 8.50
C THR A 111 -3.68 -26.30 9.74
N GLU A 112 -2.61 -27.09 9.62
CA GLU A 112 -1.99 -27.76 10.77
C GLU A 112 -1.38 -26.75 11.76
N ASP A 113 -0.86 -25.63 11.23
CA ASP A 113 -0.22 -24.59 12.02
C ASP A 113 -0.55 -23.20 11.43
N ALA A 114 -1.42 -22.49 12.14
CA ALA A 114 -1.85 -21.14 11.76
C ALA A 114 -0.68 -20.14 11.76
N SER A 115 0.24 -20.25 12.72
CA SER A 115 1.40 -19.34 12.81
C SER A 115 2.31 -19.51 11.61
N LYS A 116 2.68 -20.74 11.25
CA LYS A 116 3.50 -21.02 10.06
C LYS A 116 2.81 -20.57 8.78
N THR A 117 1.49 -20.71 8.68
CA THR A 117 0.73 -20.23 7.52
C THR A 117 0.83 -18.71 7.36
N LEU A 118 0.71 -17.96 8.46
CA LEU A 118 0.84 -16.51 8.46
C LEU A 118 2.29 -16.03 8.27
N GLU A 119 3.27 -16.76 8.78
CA GLU A 119 4.69 -16.44 8.64
C GLU A 119 5.18 -16.51 7.20
N ARG A 120 4.64 -17.41 6.39
CA ARG A 120 4.97 -17.58 4.95
C ARG A 120 4.50 -16.45 4.06
N LEU A 121 3.62 -15.57 4.57
CA LEU A 121 3.13 -14.43 3.80
C LEU A 121 4.24 -13.41 3.54
N PRO A 122 4.23 -12.70 2.40
CA PRO A 122 5.31 -11.81 2.00
C PRO A 122 5.57 -10.73 3.06
N LYS A 123 6.84 -10.41 3.27
CA LYS A 123 7.30 -9.40 4.23
C LYS A 123 8.20 -8.41 3.52
N ALA A 124 8.00 -7.12 3.76
CA ALA A 124 8.87 -6.04 3.30
C ALA A 124 9.11 -5.04 4.45
N PHE A 125 10.18 -4.27 4.33
CA PHE A 125 10.44 -3.14 5.22
C PHE A 125 9.66 -1.93 4.69
N SER A 126 8.75 -1.39 5.48
CA SER A 126 7.95 -0.24 5.05
C SER A 126 7.77 0.79 6.14
N THR A 127 7.61 2.04 5.73
CA THR A 127 7.15 3.09 6.64
C THR A 127 5.65 2.89 6.95
N PRO A 128 5.16 3.43 8.08
CA PRO A 128 3.74 3.74 8.18
C PRO A 128 3.34 4.78 7.12
N GLU A 129 2.07 5.11 7.01
CA GLU A 129 1.66 6.31 6.28
C GLU A 129 2.25 7.55 6.95
N LEU A 130 2.97 8.35 6.16
CA LEU A 130 3.52 9.63 6.58
C LEU A 130 2.59 10.71 6.02
N THR A 131 2.08 11.57 6.91
CA THR A 131 1.12 12.61 6.52
C THR A 131 1.73 13.98 6.71
N ILE A 132 1.70 14.82 5.67
CA ILE A 132 2.09 16.21 5.67
C ILE A 132 0.83 17.06 5.55
N ALA A 133 0.53 17.88 6.54
CA ALA A 133 -0.59 18.79 6.48
C ALA A 133 -0.36 19.88 5.43
N LEU A 134 -1.41 20.27 4.72
CA LEU A 134 -1.42 21.34 3.73
C LEU A 134 -2.26 22.51 4.23
N SER A 135 -2.05 23.67 3.62
CA SER A 135 -2.67 24.92 4.08
C SER A 135 -4.13 25.04 3.67
N TYR A 136 -4.50 24.47 2.51
CA TYR A 136 -5.86 24.54 1.97
C TYR A 136 -6.21 23.34 1.09
N GLU A 137 -7.51 23.15 0.89
CA GLU A 137 -8.04 22.10 0.02
C GLU A 137 -7.64 22.36 -1.44
N GLY A 138 -7.22 21.29 -2.15
CA GLY A 138 -6.77 21.39 -3.55
C GLY A 138 -5.26 21.59 -3.73
N GLU A 139 -4.54 22.13 -2.73
CA GLU A 139 -3.07 22.31 -2.80
C GLU A 139 -2.35 21.00 -3.13
N GLY A 140 -2.76 19.92 -2.47
CA GLY A 140 -2.17 18.61 -2.70
C GLY A 140 -2.35 18.10 -4.13
N HIS A 141 -3.53 18.27 -4.70
CA HIS A 141 -3.80 17.84 -6.07
C HIS A 141 -3.00 18.66 -7.10
N ALA A 142 -2.89 19.97 -6.89
CA ALA A 142 -2.07 20.84 -7.75
C ALA A 142 -0.59 20.46 -7.69
N LEU A 143 -0.07 20.18 -6.47
CA LEU A 143 1.30 19.73 -6.28
C LEU A 143 1.55 18.37 -6.93
N ILE A 144 0.67 17.40 -6.74
CA ILE A 144 0.79 16.07 -7.36
C ILE A 144 0.81 16.18 -8.88
N LYS A 145 -0.08 16.97 -9.46
CA LYS A 145 -0.10 17.21 -10.91
C LYS A 145 1.22 17.80 -11.41
N ARG A 146 1.79 18.76 -10.69
CA ARG A 146 3.11 19.34 -11.01
C ARG A 146 4.22 18.29 -10.91
N LEU A 147 4.25 17.50 -9.85
CA LEU A 147 5.22 16.41 -9.67
C LEU A 147 5.14 15.38 -10.80
N GLN A 148 3.93 14.99 -11.21
CA GLN A 148 3.73 14.06 -12.33
C GLN A 148 4.27 14.59 -13.66
N GLN A 149 4.26 15.89 -13.85
CA GLN A 149 4.74 16.52 -15.09
C GLN A 149 6.24 16.80 -15.11
N THR A 150 6.85 17.04 -13.94
CA THR A 150 8.21 17.60 -13.87
C THR A 150 9.23 16.72 -13.17
N ALA A 151 8.81 15.85 -12.25
CA ALA A 151 9.72 14.99 -11.51
C ALA A 151 10.27 13.87 -12.42
N LYS A 152 11.60 13.71 -12.43
CA LYS A 152 12.30 12.67 -13.20
C LYS A 152 13.03 11.74 -12.25
N PHE A 153 12.60 10.49 -12.18
CA PHE A 153 13.17 9.45 -11.34
C PHE A 153 14.08 8.56 -12.19
N ASN A 154 15.37 8.87 -12.25
CA ASN A 154 16.32 8.18 -13.14
C ASN A 154 16.56 6.71 -12.74
N GLN A 155 16.32 6.35 -11.49
CA GLN A 155 16.50 4.99 -10.97
C GLN A 155 15.19 4.18 -10.93
N ALA A 156 14.08 4.78 -11.33
CA ALA A 156 12.78 4.11 -11.36
C ALA A 156 12.70 3.10 -12.50
N GLN A 157 12.15 1.93 -12.21
CA GLN A 157 11.74 0.97 -13.23
C GLN A 157 10.41 1.37 -13.88
N GLN A 158 9.52 1.94 -13.08
CA GLN A 158 8.20 2.38 -13.54
C GLN A 158 7.70 3.53 -12.66
N VAL A 159 6.94 4.43 -13.26
CA VAL A 159 6.20 5.48 -12.55
C VAL A 159 4.71 5.32 -12.85
N VAL A 160 3.91 5.09 -11.80
CA VAL A 160 2.46 4.91 -11.87
C VAL A 160 1.76 6.16 -11.35
N THR A 161 0.84 6.71 -12.15
CA THR A 161 0.18 8.00 -11.87
C THR A 161 -1.33 7.90 -11.67
N ILE A 162 -1.86 6.70 -11.44
CA ILE A 162 -3.31 6.46 -11.31
C ILE A 162 -3.93 7.12 -10.08
N ASP A 163 -3.15 7.28 -8.99
CA ASP A 163 -3.55 7.96 -7.76
C ASP A 163 -2.31 8.52 -7.05
N GLY A 164 -1.95 9.73 -7.40
CA GLY A 164 -0.69 10.33 -6.97
C GLY A 164 0.49 9.95 -7.87
N LEU A 165 1.63 9.74 -7.27
CA LEU A 165 2.88 9.37 -7.93
C LEU A 165 3.50 8.19 -7.17
N ARG A 166 3.39 6.99 -7.73
CA ARG A 166 4.02 5.79 -7.21
C ARG A 166 5.20 5.42 -8.10
N VAL A 167 6.38 5.43 -7.51
CA VAL A 167 7.67 5.19 -8.18
C VAL A 167 8.15 3.80 -7.77
N GLU A 168 8.17 2.87 -8.70
CA GLU A 168 8.69 1.51 -8.49
C GLU A 168 10.18 1.48 -8.76
N TYR A 169 10.95 0.94 -7.84
CA TYR A 169 12.38 0.65 -7.95
C TYR A 169 12.61 -0.86 -8.02
N THR A 170 13.82 -1.28 -8.29
CA THR A 170 14.19 -2.71 -8.31
C THR A 170 13.84 -3.41 -7.00
N ASP A 171 14.07 -2.75 -5.88
CA ASP A 171 14.02 -3.31 -4.53
C ASP A 171 13.04 -2.60 -3.59
N GLY A 172 12.05 -1.89 -4.14
CA GLY A 172 10.99 -1.23 -3.35
C GLY A 172 10.19 -0.21 -4.13
N PHE A 173 9.45 0.64 -3.41
CA PHE A 173 8.72 1.75 -4.01
C PHE A 173 8.65 2.97 -3.09
N ALA A 174 8.40 4.14 -3.69
CA ALA A 174 8.00 5.37 -3.03
C ALA A 174 6.63 5.81 -3.55
N LEU A 175 5.78 6.32 -2.68
CA LEU A 175 4.48 6.87 -3.02
C LEU A 175 4.31 8.26 -2.40
N ILE A 176 3.78 9.19 -3.19
CA ILE A 176 3.19 10.45 -2.72
C ILE A 176 1.85 10.66 -3.41
N ARG A 177 0.83 10.99 -2.64
CA ARG A 177 -0.52 11.28 -3.15
C ARG A 177 -1.21 12.36 -2.31
N ALA A 178 -2.17 13.04 -2.90
CA ALA A 178 -3.07 13.90 -2.15
C ALA A 178 -4.10 13.05 -1.40
N SER A 179 -4.43 13.43 -0.16
CA SER A 179 -5.55 12.84 0.55
C SER A 179 -6.88 13.26 -0.10
N ASN A 180 -7.86 12.35 -0.08
CA ASN A 180 -9.21 12.63 -0.60
C ASN A 180 -10.16 13.17 0.49
N THR A 181 -9.74 13.18 1.76
CA THR A 181 -10.61 13.46 2.91
C THR A 181 -10.17 14.66 3.73
N VAL A 182 -8.91 15.02 3.65
CA VAL A 182 -8.33 16.15 4.40
C VAL A 182 -7.25 16.83 3.56
N PRO A 183 -6.95 18.13 3.77
CA PRO A 183 -5.87 18.82 3.07
C PRO A 183 -4.51 18.30 3.55
N ALA A 184 -4.04 17.23 2.94
CA ALA A 184 -2.79 16.59 3.30
C ALA A 184 -2.17 15.84 2.12
N LEU A 185 -0.84 15.68 2.18
CA LEU A 185 -0.11 14.69 1.38
C LEU A 185 0.10 13.43 2.21
N VAL A 186 -0.08 12.31 1.56
CA VAL A 186 0.20 11.00 2.13
C VAL A 186 1.39 10.40 1.39
N LEU A 187 2.41 10.00 2.15
CA LEU A 187 3.59 9.35 1.61
C LEU A 187 3.76 7.96 2.23
N ARG A 188 4.34 7.06 1.46
CA ARG A 188 4.75 5.74 1.91
C ARG A 188 5.99 5.27 1.16
N PHE A 189 6.85 4.58 1.87
CA PHE A 189 8.05 3.97 1.31
C PHE A 189 8.12 2.50 1.72
N GLU A 190 8.60 1.66 0.81
CA GLU A 190 8.83 0.25 1.04
C GLU A 190 10.13 -0.16 0.37
N GLY A 191 10.87 -1.07 1.01
CA GLY A 191 12.10 -1.66 0.49
C GLY A 191 12.19 -3.13 0.89
N ASP A 192 12.97 -3.93 0.15
CA ASP A 192 13.20 -5.35 0.46
C ASP A 192 13.97 -5.52 1.76
N ASN A 193 14.79 -4.53 2.09
CA ASN A 193 15.54 -4.44 3.32
C ASN A 193 15.67 -2.98 3.76
N ARG A 194 16.29 -2.77 4.92
CA ARG A 194 16.47 -1.43 5.50
C ARG A 194 17.33 -0.50 4.62
N CYS A 195 18.38 -1.03 4.01
CA CYS A 195 19.26 -0.23 3.15
C CYS A 195 18.52 0.24 1.90
N SER A 196 17.78 -0.66 1.24
CA SER A 196 16.93 -0.33 0.09
C SER A 196 15.90 0.73 0.45
N LEU A 197 15.19 0.56 1.57
CA LEU A 197 14.22 1.56 2.03
C LEU A 197 14.86 2.95 2.21
N GLN A 198 16.02 3.03 2.84
CA GLN A 198 16.74 4.30 3.04
C GLN A 198 17.22 4.91 1.71
N GLN A 199 17.70 4.10 0.79
CA GLN A 199 18.15 4.57 -0.52
C GLN A 199 16.99 5.13 -1.34
N ILE A 200 15.85 4.43 -1.36
CA ILE A 200 14.62 4.87 -2.02
C ILE A 200 14.14 6.21 -1.44
N GLN A 201 14.14 6.34 -0.12
CA GLN A 201 13.78 7.60 0.54
C GLN A 201 14.70 8.74 0.11
N LYS A 202 16.02 8.52 0.06
CA LYS A 202 17.00 9.54 -0.36
C LYS A 202 16.79 9.96 -1.81
N ASP A 203 16.65 9.00 -2.72
CA ASP A 203 16.43 9.26 -4.14
C ASP A 203 15.13 10.03 -4.37
N PHE A 204 14.06 9.59 -3.73
CA PHE A 204 12.76 10.24 -3.82
C PHE A 204 12.80 11.68 -3.31
N ILE A 205 13.36 11.92 -2.11
CA ILE A 205 13.49 13.26 -1.53
C ILE A 205 14.33 14.16 -2.43
N LYS A 206 15.48 13.67 -2.90
CA LYS A 206 16.34 14.43 -3.82
C LYS A 206 15.58 14.90 -5.05
N THR A 207 14.74 14.04 -5.60
CA THR A 207 13.98 14.33 -6.82
C THR A 207 12.83 15.31 -6.59
N VAL A 208 12.10 15.19 -5.47
CA VAL A 208 10.93 16.04 -5.20
C VAL A 208 11.27 17.35 -4.51
N SER A 209 12.40 17.45 -3.79
CA SER A 209 12.80 18.64 -3.03
C SER A 209 12.77 19.94 -3.81
N PRO A 210 13.27 20.01 -5.07
CA PRO A 210 13.25 21.27 -5.84
C PRO A 210 11.83 21.73 -6.19
N LEU A 211 10.84 20.87 -6.04
CA LEU A 211 9.44 21.08 -6.42
C LEU A 211 8.54 21.34 -5.21
N LEU A 212 9.05 21.19 -3.99
CA LEU A 212 8.35 21.45 -2.74
C LEU A 212 8.70 22.84 -2.21
N SER A 213 7.77 23.46 -1.48
CA SER A 213 8.07 24.66 -0.69
C SER A 213 8.92 24.28 0.54
N GLU A 214 9.72 25.23 1.05
CA GLU A 214 10.56 24.99 2.23
C GLU A 214 9.79 24.44 3.46
N PRO A 215 8.58 24.93 3.79
CA PRO A 215 7.81 24.36 4.91
C PRO A 215 7.46 22.90 4.69
N LEU A 216 7.05 22.50 3.48
CA LEU A 216 6.71 21.11 3.15
C LEU A 216 7.96 20.22 3.17
N LEU A 217 9.07 20.72 2.65
CA LEU A 217 10.33 19.99 2.65
C LEU A 217 10.84 19.73 4.08
N ASN A 218 10.73 20.71 4.98
CA ASN A 218 11.11 20.56 6.39
C ASN A 218 10.22 19.53 7.10
N GLN A 219 8.90 19.57 6.90
CA GLN A 219 8.00 18.56 7.43
C GLN A 219 8.35 17.15 6.92
N LEU A 220 8.64 17.00 5.63
CA LEU A 220 9.04 15.74 5.02
C LEU A 220 10.32 15.18 5.64
N ARG A 221 11.36 16.00 5.82
CA ARG A 221 12.63 15.61 6.44
C ARG A 221 12.43 15.12 7.88
N VAL A 222 11.71 15.88 8.70
CA VAL A 222 11.42 15.52 10.10
C VAL A 222 10.66 14.18 10.18
N LEU A 223 9.67 13.96 9.33
CA LEU A 223 8.90 12.72 9.31
C LEU A 223 9.77 11.50 8.95
N ILE A 224 10.64 11.63 7.96
CA ILE A 224 11.52 10.54 7.54
C ILE A 224 12.59 10.23 8.57
N GLU A 225 13.19 11.24 9.19
CA GLU A 225 14.16 11.06 10.29
C GLU A 225 13.52 10.36 11.48
N SER A 226 12.31 10.79 11.89
CA SER A 226 11.56 10.17 12.98
C SER A 226 11.21 8.70 12.69
N CYS A 227 10.86 8.41 11.45
CA CYS A 227 10.58 7.05 11.00
C CYS A 227 11.85 6.18 11.01
N SER A 228 12.97 6.71 10.55
CA SER A 228 14.25 6.00 10.51
C SER A 228 14.76 5.65 11.91
N LYS A 229 14.55 6.53 12.92
CA LYS A 229 14.88 6.25 14.31
C LYS A 229 14.02 5.11 14.89
N LYS A 230 12.72 5.08 14.57
CA LYS A 230 11.82 4.00 15.04
C LYS A 230 12.18 2.64 14.44
N LEU A 231 12.55 2.60 13.17
CA LEU A 231 12.96 1.37 12.49
C LEU A 231 14.32 0.81 12.98
N LYS A 232 15.12 1.59 13.72
CA LYS A 232 16.34 1.11 14.35
C LYS A 232 16.09 0.32 15.64
N ASN A 233 14.94 0.55 16.27
CA ASN A 233 14.57 -0.02 17.57
C ASN A 233 13.60 -1.23 17.45
N THR A 234 13.32 -1.66 16.23
CA THR A 234 12.52 -2.86 15.88
C THR A 234 13.39 -3.91 15.19
#